data_95077ee5dc2dbc41643dec6511b7b043
#
_entry.id   95077ee5dc2dbc41643dec6511b7b043
#
_cell.length_a   1.000
_cell.length_b   1.000
_cell.length_c   1.000
_cell.angle_alpha   90.00
_cell.angle_beta   90.00
_cell.angle_gamma   90.00
#
_symmetry.space_group_name_H-M   'P 1'
#
loop_
_entity.id
_entity.type
_entity.pdbx_description
1 polymer ?
#
loop_
_entity_poly.entity_id
_entity_poly.type
_entity_poly.pdbx_seq_one_letter_code
_entity_poly.pdbx_strand_id
1 'polypeptide(L)'
;MNGASCWKLRRAMPLFFVFASAAVGAGTDFERAERLYQRTDYAAAIDTLLSSAKDSAANNALIGKSYFMQGQYKSSSTYLEKAVAEDPANAEYYDWLGKAYGRRAEHASFVTALPLAIRTRECFEKAVALDPANLEALGDLFEFYLEAPGVIGGGIAKAEAIAARIAQLSAAESHYVRARLAEKRKDIRESELEYRQAMEAAPHDVGRIIDLANFLSRQHRYQESDQLFDLARRIEPGSAKVIFARAADDIQTKRNLSEARTLLQQYAASPHTPDDPPQSEVARLAGKLR
;
A
#
# COMPACT_ATOMS: atom_id res chain seq x y z
N MET A 1 -91.44 -1.82 31.89
CA MET A 1 -91.54 -2.58 30.65
C MET A 1 -90.12 -2.70 30.03
N ASN A 2 -89.62 -3.88 30.11
CA ASN A 2 -88.73 -4.61 29.22
C ASN A 2 -87.60 -3.83 28.53
N GLY A 3 -86.33 -4.11 28.79
CA GLY A 3 -85.58 -5.04 27.97
C GLY A 3 -84.13 -5.20 28.32
N ALA A 4 -83.84 -6.35 28.28
CA ALA A 4 -82.69 -7.21 28.42
C ALA A 4 -81.27 -6.60 28.13
N SER A 5 -80.39 -6.89 29.09
CA SER A 5 -78.97 -6.83 29.05
C SER A 5 -78.41 -7.85 28.07
N CYS A 6 -77.53 -7.42 27.18
CA CYS A 6 -76.73 -8.30 26.35
C CYS A 6 -75.24 -8.13 26.71
N TRP A 7 -74.70 -9.07 27.49
CA TRP A 7 -73.29 -9.15 27.88
C TRP A 7 -72.50 -9.77 26.75
N LYS A 8 -71.70 -8.96 26.08
CA LYS A 8 -70.74 -9.44 25.07
C LYS A 8 -69.44 -9.83 25.76
N LEU A 9 -69.14 -11.12 25.79
CA LEU A 9 -67.82 -11.64 26.13
C LEU A 9 -66.77 -11.07 25.14
N ARG A 10 -65.83 -10.30 25.65
CA ARG A 10 -64.59 -9.95 24.94
C ARG A 10 -63.62 -11.15 25.08
N ARG A 11 -63.44 -11.90 23.99
CA ARG A 11 -62.33 -12.84 23.82
C ARG A 11 -61.03 -12.06 23.82
N ALA A 12 -60.16 -12.23 24.80
CA ALA A 12 -58.79 -11.81 24.79
C ALA A 12 -58.00 -12.65 23.77
N MET A 13 -57.50 -12.01 22.76
CA MET A 13 -56.60 -12.61 21.77
C MET A 13 -55.16 -12.52 22.35
N PRO A 14 -54.38 -13.61 22.47
CA PRO A 14 -53.02 -13.50 22.94
C PRO A 14 -52.18 -12.84 21.83
N LEU A 15 -51.56 -11.71 22.16
CA LEU A 15 -50.48 -11.10 21.35
C LEU A 15 -49.29 -12.05 21.38
N PHE A 16 -49.08 -12.78 20.30
CA PHE A 16 -47.79 -13.41 20.05
C PHE A 16 -46.79 -12.33 19.67
N PHE A 17 -45.92 -11.96 20.62
CA PHE A 17 -44.70 -11.23 20.32
C PHE A 17 -43.77 -12.16 19.57
N VAL A 18 -43.73 -12.03 18.25
CA VAL A 18 -42.65 -12.61 17.43
C VAL A 18 -41.43 -11.75 17.69
N PHE A 19 -40.53 -12.23 18.57
CA PHE A 19 -39.19 -11.73 18.65
C PHE A 19 -38.54 -12.07 17.31
N ALA A 20 -38.52 -11.11 16.39
CA ALA A 20 -37.59 -11.11 15.27
C ALA A 20 -36.17 -10.96 15.83
N SER A 21 -35.52 -12.08 16.10
CA SER A 21 -34.07 -12.10 16.26
C SER A 21 -33.49 -11.52 14.99
N ALA A 22 -33.02 -10.25 15.06
CA ALA A 22 -32.14 -9.73 14.06
C ALA A 22 -30.89 -10.63 14.10
N ALA A 23 -30.84 -11.60 13.19
CA ALA A 23 -29.61 -12.28 12.85
C ALA A 23 -28.69 -11.15 12.36
N VAL A 24 -27.76 -10.71 13.23
CA VAL A 24 -26.57 -9.99 12.79
C VAL A 24 -25.94 -10.93 11.79
N GLY A 25 -26.11 -10.66 10.49
CA GLY A 25 -25.61 -11.49 9.42
C GLY A 25 -24.11 -11.66 9.66
N ALA A 26 -23.68 -12.88 9.91
CA ALA A 26 -22.27 -13.22 9.86
C ALA A 26 -21.82 -12.82 8.46
N GLY A 27 -20.99 -11.76 8.36
CA GLY A 27 -20.43 -11.31 7.09
C GLY A 27 -19.76 -12.48 6.38
N THR A 28 -19.69 -12.42 5.06
CA THR A 28 -19.01 -13.45 4.25
C THR A 28 -17.58 -13.66 4.76
N ASP A 29 -17.01 -14.84 4.50
CA ASP A 29 -15.60 -15.12 4.84
C ASP A 29 -14.67 -14.08 4.23
N PHE A 30 -14.99 -13.57 3.03
CA PHE A 30 -14.26 -12.48 2.39
C PHE A 30 -14.30 -11.19 3.21
N GLU A 31 -15.48 -10.71 3.61
CA GLU A 31 -15.60 -9.50 4.43
C GLU A 31 -14.92 -9.64 5.79
N ARG A 32 -14.92 -10.85 6.36
CA ARG A 32 -14.19 -11.14 7.58
C ARG A 32 -12.68 -11.06 7.35
N ALA A 33 -12.18 -11.69 6.30
CA ALA A 33 -10.76 -11.66 5.94
C ALA A 33 -10.29 -10.25 5.58
N GLU A 34 -11.12 -9.47 4.88
CA GLU A 34 -10.83 -8.07 4.56
C GLU A 34 -10.69 -7.23 5.84
N ARG A 35 -11.59 -7.38 6.81
CA ARG A 35 -11.43 -6.71 8.11
C ARG A 35 -10.17 -7.13 8.87
N LEU A 36 -9.76 -8.38 8.78
CA LEU A 36 -8.50 -8.88 9.35
C LEU A 36 -7.29 -8.27 8.64
N TYR A 37 -7.33 -8.22 7.31
CA TYR A 37 -6.30 -7.57 6.49
C TYR A 37 -6.13 -6.10 6.85
N GLN A 38 -7.24 -5.34 6.97
CA GLN A 38 -7.21 -3.93 7.38
C GLN A 38 -6.65 -3.72 8.80
N ARG A 39 -6.72 -4.74 9.66
CA ARG A 39 -6.11 -4.74 10.99
C ARG A 39 -4.69 -5.32 10.99
N THR A 40 -4.13 -5.54 9.82
CA THR A 40 -2.81 -6.16 9.62
C THR A 40 -2.65 -7.59 10.19
N ASP A 41 -3.76 -8.24 10.51
CA ASP A 41 -3.77 -9.66 10.87
C ASP A 41 -3.81 -10.55 9.62
N TYR A 42 -2.72 -10.46 8.86
CA TYR A 42 -2.60 -11.13 7.56
C TYR A 42 -2.65 -12.65 7.67
N ALA A 43 -2.15 -13.23 8.76
CA ALA A 43 -2.21 -14.65 8.99
C ALA A 43 -3.67 -15.12 9.14
N ALA A 44 -4.45 -14.48 10.00
CA ALA A 44 -5.84 -14.82 10.19
C ALA A 44 -6.69 -14.54 8.92
N ALA A 45 -6.36 -13.51 8.14
CA ALA A 45 -6.99 -13.24 6.84
C ALA A 45 -6.78 -14.41 5.87
N ILE A 46 -5.53 -14.88 5.73
CA ILE A 46 -5.16 -16.02 4.90
C ILE A 46 -5.90 -17.28 5.36
N ASP A 47 -5.84 -17.62 6.65
CA ASP A 47 -6.48 -18.83 7.22
C ASP A 47 -8.00 -18.82 7.00
N THR A 48 -8.63 -17.65 7.16
CA THR A 48 -10.07 -17.47 6.91
C THR A 48 -10.42 -17.82 5.47
N LEU A 49 -9.64 -17.32 4.49
CA LEU A 49 -9.94 -17.55 3.07
C LEU A 49 -9.54 -18.94 2.59
N LEU A 50 -8.46 -19.51 3.11
CA LEU A 50 -8.06 -20.89 2.78
C LEU A 50 -9.06 -21.92 3.33
N SER A 51 -9.75 -21.60 4.42
CA SER A 51 -10.79 -22.45 5.01
C SER A 51 -12.16 -22.25 4.35
N SER A 52 -12.33 -21.21 3.54
CA SER A 52 -13.57 -20.93 2.82
C SER A 52 -13.79 -21.94 1.69
N ALA A 53 -15.02 -22.40 1.55
CA ALA A 53 -15.42 -23.29 0.44
C ALA A 53 -15.44 -22.58 -0.92
N LYS A 54 -15.35 -21.24 -0.95
CA LYS A 54 -15.43 -20.42 -2.16
C LYS A 54 -14.04 -20.02 -2.62
N ASP A 55 -13.60 -20.55 -3.74
CA ASP A 55 -12.45 -20.01 -4.49
C ASP A 55 -12.95 -18.90 -5.42
N SER A 56 -12.25 -17.77 -5.45
CA SER A 56 -12.58 -16.64 -6.32
C SER A 56 -11.37 -15.73 -6.51
N ALA A 57 -11.35 -14.97 -7.62
CA ALA A 57 -10.32 -13.99 -7.92
C ALA A 57 -10.07 -13.03 -6.73
N ALA A 58 -11.15 -12.54 -6.09
CA ALA A 58 -11.04 -11.64 -4.95
C ALA A 58 -10.39 -12.32 -3.72
N ASN A 59 -10.76 -13.59 -3.43
CA ASN A 59 -10.13 -14.36 -2.35
C ASN A 59 -8.65 -14.56 -2.64
N ASN A 60 -8.30 -15.01 -3.85
CA ASN A 60 -6.94 -15.23 -4.28
C ASN A 60 -6.11 -13.93 -4.23
N ALA A 61 -6.69 -12.80 -4.63
CA ALA A 61 -6.03 -11.49 -4.55
C ALA A 61 -5.75 -11.09 -3.10
N LEU A 62 -6.72 -11.21 -2.20
CA LEU A 62 -6.55 -10.84 -0.79
C LEU A 62 -5.56 -11.76 -0.06
N ILE A 63 -5.54 -13.05 -0.37
CA ILE A 63 -4.51 -13.99 0.10
C ILE A 63 -3.13 -13.55 -0.42
N GLY A 64 -3.03 -13.24 -1.71
CA GLY A 64 -1.79 -12.79 -2.33
C GLY A 64 -1.24 -11.51 -1.73
N LYS A 65 -2.09 -10.51 -1.51
CA LYS A 65 -1.75 -9.25 -0.80
C LYS A 65 -1.29 -9.53 0.64
N SER A 66 -2.01 -10.40 1.35
CA SER A 66 -1.66 -10.78 2.73
C SER A 66 -0.28 -11.44 2.81
N TYR A 67 0.04 -12.36 1.89
CA TYR A 67 1.37 -12.94 1.78
C TYR A 67 2.45 -11.90 1.44
N PHE A 68 2.13 -10.92 0.57
CA PHE A 68 3.04 -9.83 0.25
C PHE A 68 3.43 -9.04 1.52
N MET A 69 2.44 -8.66 2.32
CA MET A 69 2.65 -7.92 3.57
C MET A 69 3.45 -8.71 4.60
N GLN A 70 3.40 -10.04 4.55
CA GLN A 70 4.25 -10.93 5.36
C GLN A 70 5.67 -11.13 4.78
N GLY A 71 6.00 -10.55 3.62
CA GLY A 71 7.28 -10.77 2.94
C GLY A 71 7.39 -12.12 2.23
N GLN A 72 6.31 -12.88 2.13
CA GLN A 72 6.26 -14.19 1.47
C GLN A 72 5.97 -14.04 -0.03
N TYR A 73 6.85 -13.35 -0.74
CA TYR A 73 6.63 -12.90 -2.12
C TYR A 73 6.39 -14.03 -3.13
N LYS A 74 6.93 -15.23 -2.88
CA LYS A 74 6.67 -16.41 -3.73
C LYS A 74 5.21 -16.87 -3.60
N SER A 75 4.71 -17.02 -2.39
CA SER A 75 3.31 -17.36 -2.13
C SER A 75 2.39 -16.26 -2.65
N SER A 76 2.73 -15.00 -2.40
CA SER A 76 2.02 -13.83 -2.91
C SER A 76 1.80 -13.92 -4.43
N SER A 77 2.89 -14.06 -5.19
CA SER A 77 2.77 -14.13 -6.66
C SER A 77 1.95 -15.35 -7.12
N THR A 78 2.04 -16.51 -6.44
CA THR A 78 1.26 -17.69 -6.80
C THR A 78 -0.24 -17.45 -6.67
N TYR A 79 -0.69 -16.78 -5.62
CA TYR A 79 -2.12 -16.46 -5.45
C TYR A 79 -2.58 -15.32 -6.36
N LEU A 80 -1.73 -14.31 -6.58
CA LEU A 80 -2.03 -13.23 -7.52
C LEU A 80 -2.07 -13.73 -8.99
N GLU A 81 -1.25 -14.72 -9.37
CA GLU A 81 -1.35 -15.40 -10.67
C GLU A 81 -2.72 -16.08 -10.85
N LYS A 82 -3.27 -16.69 -9.80
CA LYS A 82 -4.64 -17.24 -9.83
C LYS A 82 -5.68 -16.13 -9.99
N ALA A 83 -5.54 -15.05 -9.22
CA ALA A 83 -6.47 -13.91 -9.27
C ALA A 83 -6.55 -13.30 -10.68
N VAL A 84 -5.41 -13.03 -11.34
CA VAL A 84 -5.40 -12.49 -12.71
C VAL A 84 -5.87 -13.51 -13.76
N ALA A 85 -5.72 -14.81 -13.50
CA ALA A 85 -6.23 -15.86 -14.40
C ALA A 85 -7.76 -15.94 -14.35
N GLU A 86 -8.37 -15.73 -13.19
CA GLU A 86 -9.82 -15.75 -12.99
C GLU A 86 -10.49 -14.43 -13.40
N ASP A 87 -9.83 -13.29 -13.15
CA ASP A 87 -10.31 -11.96 -13.55
C ASP A 87 -9.19 -11.17 -14.27
N PRO A 88 -9.00 -11.41 -15.57
CA PRO A 88 -7.94 -10.77 -16.36
C PRO A 88 -8.22 -9.30 -16.71
N ALA A 89 -9.36 -8.74 -16.30
CA ALA A 89 -9.71 -7.34 -16.51
C ALA A 89 -9.43 -6.45 -15.29
N ASN A 90 -8.99 -7.01 -14.19
CA ASN A 90 -8.75 -6.26 -12.95
C ASN A 90 -7.33 -5.68 -12.91
N ALA A 91 -7.23 -4.34 -13.01
CA ALA A 91 -5.97 -3.62 -13.01
C ALA A 91 -5.18 -3.80 -11.70
N GLU A 92 -5.88 -3.78 -10.56
CA GLU A 92 -5.28 -3.87 -9.24
C GLU A 92 -4.55 -5.21 -9.03
N TYR A 93 -5.12 -6.32 -9.56
CA TYR A 93 -4.49 -7.63 -9.42
C TYR A 93 -3.18 -7.72 -10.19
N TYR A 94 -3.10 -7.10 -11.38
CA TYR A 94 -1.85 -7.01 -12.12
C TYR A 94 -0.82 -6.13 -11.41
N ASP A 95 -1.24 -5.02 -10.82
CA ASP A 95 -0.35 -4.14 -10.08
C ASP A 95 0.30 -4.87 -8.89
N TRP A 96 -0.51 -5.52 -8.05
CA TRP A 96 0.00 -6.33 -6.95
C TRP A 96 0.88 -7.50 -7.40
N LEU A 97 0.54 -8.14 -8.53
CA LEU A 97 1.37 -9.20 -9.11
C LEU A 97 2.73 -8.64 -9.56
N GLY A 98 2.74 -7.45 -10.17
CA GLY A 98 3.96 -6.73 -10.52
C GLY A 98 4.83 -6.44 -9.31
N LYS A 99 4.25 -5.91 -8.23
CA LYS A 99 4.93 -5.69 -6.95
C LYS A 99 5.54 -6.99 -6.39
N ALA A 100 4.77 -8.09 -6.42
CA ALA A 100 5.24 -9.39 -5.92
C ALA A 100 6.41 -9.93 -6.75
N TYR A 101 6.37 -9.84 -8.08
CA TYR A 101 7.49 -10.23 -8.93
C TYR A 101 8.71 -9.34 -8.73
N GLY A 102 8.52 -8.02 -8.58
CA GLY A 102 9.60 -7.07 -8.30
C GLY A 102 10.35 -7.44 -7.01
N ARG A 103 9.62 -7.68 -5.93
CA ARG A 103 10.23 -8.11 -4.64
C ARG A 103 10.91 -9.47 -4.74
N ARG A 104 10.38 -10.40 -5.53
CA ARG A 104 11.05 -11.68 -5.82
C ARG A 104 12.34 -11.48 -6.61
N ALA A 105 12.36 -10.57 -7.58
CA ALA A 105 13.55 -10.28 -8.37
C ALA A 105 14.68 -9.70 -7.52
N GLU A 106 14.37 -8.82 -6.56
CA GLU A 106 15.35 -8.23 -5.61
C GLU A 106 16.08 -9.28 -4.75
N HIS A 107 15.40 -10.39 -4.46
CA HIS A 107 15.94 -11.47 -3.62
C HIS A 107 16.43 -12.68 -4.43
N ALA A 108 16.37 -12.61 -5.75
CA ALA A 108 16.71 -13.72 -6.63
C ALA A 108 18.19 -13.71 -7.04
N SER A 109 18.70 -14.87 -7.47
CA SER A 109 19.98 -14.94 -8.15
C SER A 109 19.88 -14.21 -9.52
N PHE A 110 21.01 -13.75 -10.04
CA PHE A 110 21.05 -13.02 -11.32
C PHE A 110 20.28 -13.74 -12.46
N VAL A 111 20.39 -15.05 -12.55
CA VAL A 111 19.73 -15.86 -13.60
C VAL A 111 18.19 -15.84 -13.44
N THR A 112 17.68 -15.85 -12.22
CA THR A 112 16.24 -15.87 -11.94
C THR A 112 15.64 -14.46 -11.79
N ALA A 113 16.47 -13.46 -11.52
CA ALA A 113 16.02 -12.06 -11.39
C ALA A 113 15.52 -11.48 -12.71
N LEU A 114 16.24 -11.77 -13.82
CA LEU A 114 15.91 -11.22 -15.14
C LEU A 114 14.48 -11.56 -15.60
N PRO A 115 14.04 -12.82 -15.66
CA PRO A 115 12.67 -13.14 -16.05
C PRO A 115 11.63 -12.57 -15.08
N LEU A 116 11.92 -12.47 -13.79
CA LEU A 116 11.02 -11.86 -12.82
C LEU A 116 10.86 -10.34 -13.05
N ALA A 117 11.96 -9.64 -13.33
CA ALA A 117 11.91 -8.21 -13.64
C ALA A 117 11.14 -7.92 -14.94
N ILE A 118 11.27 -8.79 -15.97
CA ILE A 118 10.46 -8.68 -17.19
C ILE A 118 8.97 -8.84 -16.87
N ARG A 119 8.60 -9.85 -16.07
CA ARG A 119 7.21 -10.05 -15.64
C ARG A 119 6.69 -8.88 -14.80
N THR A 120 7.53 -8.27 -13.94
CA THR A 120 7.19 -7.05 -13.21
C THR A 120 6.74 -5.95 -14.15
N ARG A 121 7.55 -5.65 -15.18
CA ARG A 121 7.19 -4.67 -16.19
C ARG A 121 5.88 -4.99 -16.88
N GLU A 122 5.73 -6.23 -17.39
CA GLU A 122 4.54 -6.66 -18.12
C GLU A 122 3.27 -6.53 -17.28
N CYS A 123 3.35 -6.81 -15.97
CA CYS A 123 2.24 -6.64 -15.05
C CYS A 123 1.88 -5.16 -14.85
N PHE A 124 2.87 -4.28 -14.62
CA PHE A 124 2.59 -2.83 -14.47
C PHE A 124 2.08 -2.22 -15.78
N GLU A 125 2.65 -2.58 -16.94
CA GLU A 125 2.15 -2.15 -18.25
C GLU A 125 0.69 -2.59 -18.45
N LYS A 126 0.32 -3.80 -18.02
CA LYS A 126 -1.03 -4.33 -18.10
C LYS A 126 -1.99 -3.62 -17.13
N ALA A 127 -1.57 -3.36 -15.89
CA ALA A 127 -2.35 -2.60 -14.91
C ALA A 127 -2.71 -1.20 -15.46
N VAL A 128 -1.71 -0.49 -15.97
CA VAL A 128 -1.88 0.85 -16.58
C VAL A 128 -2.70 0.82 -17.87
N ALA A 129 -2.67 -0.28 -18.63
CA ALA A 129 -3.52 -0.44 -19.82
C ALA A 129 -4.98 -0.68 -19.47
N LEU A 130 -5.26 -1.39 -18.36
CA LEU A 130 -6.60 -1.68 -17.86
C LEU A 130 -7.24 -0.47 -17.16
N ASP A 131 -6.45 0.26 -16.36
CA ASP A 131 -6.88 1.49 -15.70
C ASP A 131 -5.89 2.63 -15.95
N PRO A 132 -6.08 3.39 -17.05
CA PRO A 132 -5.16 4.45 -17.44
C PRO A 132 -5.11 5.66 -16.51
N ALA A 133 -6.05 5.80 -15.58
CA ALA A 133 -6.13 6.91 -14.62
C ALA A 133 -5.68 6.52 -13.20
N ASN A 134 -5.30 5.28 -12.99
CA ASN A 134 -4.82 4.80 -11.70
C ASN A 134 -3.43 5.36 -11.39
N LEU A 135 -3.37 6.32 -10.47
CA LEU A 135 -2.12 7.00 -10.09
C LEU A 135 -1.11 6.05 -9.44
N GLU A 136 -1.56 5.04 -8.69
CA GLU A 136 -0.68 4.06 -8.06
C GLU A 136 0.01 3.20 -9.12
N ALA A 137 -0.75 2.60 -10.03
CA ALA A 137 -0.19 1.79 -11.12
C ALA A 137 0.71 2.62 -12.05
N LEU A 138 0.35 3.89 -12.33
CA LEU A 138 1.21 4.80 -13.09
C LEU A 138 2.51 5.10 -12.35
N GLY A 139 2.46 5.31 -11.03
CA GLY A 139 3.61 5.53 -10.18
C GLY A 139 4.57 4.33 -10.18
N ASP A 140 4.04 3.13 -10.00
CA ASP A 140 4.84 1.90 -10.01
C ASP A 140 5.50 1.64 -11.37
N LEU A 141 4.77 1.88 -12.47
CA LEU A 141 5.33 1.78 -13.82
C LEU A 141 6.37 2.87 -14.09
N PHE A 142 6.14 4.10 -13.60
CA PHE A 142 7.11 5.19 -13.68
C PHE A 142 8.42 4.83 -12.97
N GLU A 143 8.35 4.38 -11.72
CA GLU A 143 9.53 3.99 -10.95
C GLU A 143 10.25 2.81 -11.60
N PHE A 144 9.51 1.83 -12.11
CA PHE A 144 10.12 0.74 -12.86
C PHE A 144 10.90 1.25 -14.08
N TYR A 145 10.30 2.10 -14.91
CA TYR A 145 10.99 2.63 -16.10
C TYR A 145 12.19 3.52 -15.74
N LEU A 146 12.10 4.27 -14.65
CA LEU A 146 13.15 5.16 -14.18
C LEU A 146 14.38 4.39 -13.68
N GLU A 147 14.15 3.29 -12.92
CA GLU A 147 15.23 2.60 -12.23
C GLU A 147 15.76 1.37 -12.98
N ALA A 148 14.91 0.70 -13.74
CA ALA A 148 15.27 -0.53 -14.42
C ALA A 148 16.27 -0.30 -15.58
N PRO A 149 17.25 -1.20 -15.76
CA PRO A 149 18.12 -1.18 -16.93
C PRO A 149 17.34 -1.35 -18.25
N GLY A 150 17.87 -0.76 -19.33
CA GLY A 150 17.27 -0.88 -20.68
C GLY A 150 17.07 -2.32 -21.16
N VAL A 151 17.94 -3.24 -20.75
CA VAL A 151 17.85 -4.67 -21.11
C VAL A 151 16.57 -5.35 -20.62
N ILE A 152 15.95 -4.85 -19.53
CA ILE A 152 14.65 -5.33 -19.05
C ILE A 152 13.52 -4.37 -19.40
N GLY A 153 13.78 -3.39 -20.24
CA GLY A 153 12.79 -2.47 -20.78
C GLY A 153 12.61 -1.17 -20.03
N GLY A 154 13.49 -0.83 -19.08
CA GLY A 154 13.56 0.49 -18.45
C GLY A 154 14.07 1.57 -19.42
N GLY A 155 14.02 2.82 -18.99
CA GLY A 155 14.57 3.95 -19.76
C GLY A 155 13.87 5.28 -19.47
N ILE A 156 14.65 6.34 -19.38
CA ILE A 156 14.20 7.69 -19.02
C ILE A 156 13.05 8.16 -19.94
N ALA A 157 13.15 7.96 -21.26
CA ALA A 157 12.11 8.39 -22.19
C ALA A 157 10.75 7.74 -21.91
N LYS A 158 10.73 6.48 -21.45
CA LYS A 158 9.50 5.80 -21.04
C LYS A 158 8.95 6.37 -19.73
N ALA A 159 9.84 6.62 -18.76
CA ALA A 159 9.46 7.28 -17.51
C ALA A 159 8.86 8.67 -17.76
N GLU A 160 9.45 9.46 -18.68
CA GLU A 160 8.92 10.77 -19.10
C GLU A 160 7.51 10.66 -19.70
N ALA A 161 7.26 9.64 -20.52
CA ALA A 161 5.93 9.42 -21.10
C ALA A 161 4.88 9.11 -20.01
N ILE A 162 5.24 8.35 -18.98
CA ILE A 162 4.35 8.10 -17.84
C ILE A 162 4.18 9.37 -16.99
N ALA A 163 5.25 10.13 -16.73
CA ALA A 163 5.21 11.39 -16.00
C ALA A 163 4.26 12.40 -16.67
N ALA A 164 4.23 12.46 -18.01
CA ALA A 164 3.31 13.31 -18.76
C ALA A 164 1.83 12.91 -18.56
N ARG A 165 1.54 11.62 -18.34
CA ARG A 165 0.18 11.14 -18.01
C ARG A 165 -0.19 11.50 -16.57
N ILE A 166 0.71 11.28 -15.61
CA ILE A 166 0.53 11.63 -14.20
C ILE A 166 0.23 13.13 -14.06
N ALA A 167 0.90 13.98 -14.85
CA ALA A 167 0.70 15.43 -14.83
C ALA A 167 -0.72 15.87 -15.20
N GLN A 168 -1.48 15.06 -15.90
CA GLN A 168 -2.88 15.33 -16.24
C GLN A 168 -3.85 14.97 -15.11
N LEU A 169 -3.40 14.20 -14.12
CA LEU A 169 -4.23 13.63 -13.05
C LEU A 169 -3.98 14.28 -11.69
N SER A 170 -2.74 14.63 -11.37
CA SER A 170 -2.35 15.15 -10.06
C SER A 170 -1.18 16.13 -10.18
N ALA A 171 -1.33 17.34 -9.66
CA ALA A 171 -0.26 18.32 -9.62
C ALA A 171 0.87 17.90 -8.67
N ALA A 172 0.54 17.41 -7.48
CA ALA A 172 1.54 16.96 -6.50
C ALA A 172 2.36 15.79 -7.03
N GLU A 173 1.69 14.76 -7.60
CA GLU A 173 2.38 13.63 -8.22
C GLU A 173 3.19 14.04 -9.44
N SER A 174 2.72 15.01 -10.22
CA SER A 174 3.48 15.58 -11.35
C SER A 174 4.82 16.16 -10.92
N HIS A 175 4.80 16.96 -9.85
CA HIS A 175 6.02 17.52 -9.28
C HIS A 175 6.94 16.45 -8.69
N TYR A 176 6.37 15.45 -8.01
CA TYR A 176 7.14 14.31 -7.50
C TYR A 176 7.89 13.57 -8.61
N VAL A 177 7.20 13.16 -9.68
CA VAL A 177 7.86 12.40 -10.76
C VAL A 177 8.87 13.24 -11.53
N ARG A 178 8.69 14.56 -11.65
CA ARG A 178 9.70 15.48 -12.20
C ARG A 178 10.93 15.57 -11.31
N ALA A 179 10.74 15.66 -9.99
CA ALA A 179 11.84 15.65 -9.03
C ALA A 179 12.67 14.36 -9.19
N ARG A 180 12.03 13.20 -9.31
CA ARG A 180 12.67 11.90 -9.54
C ARG A 180 13.44 11.85 -10.86
N LEU A 181 12.87 12.39 -11.94
CA LEU A 181 13.56 12.50 -13.24
C LEU A 181 14.78 13.41 -13.15
N ALA A 182 14.67 14.55 -12.46
CA ALA A 182 15.79 15.46 -12.23
C ALA A 182 16.90 14.78 -11.40
N GLU A 183 16.56 14.04 -10.34
CA GLU A 183 17.54 13.23 -9.59
C GLU A 183 18.28 12.24 -10.50
N LYS A 184 17.54 11.52 -11.35
CA LYS A 184 18.14 10.56 -12.30
C LYS A 184 19.13 11.22 -13.26
N ARG A 185 18.86 12.48 -13.63
CA ARG A 185 19.74 13.32 -14.45
C ARG A 185 20.84 14.02 -13.65
N LYS A 186 20.85 13.87 -12.32
CA LYS A 186 21.75 14.55 -11.38
C LYS A 186 21.60 16.08 -11.39
N ASP A 187 20.42 16.58 -11.77
CA ASP A 187 20.07 17.99 -11.63
C ASP A 187 19.48 18.23 -10.23
N ILE A 188 20.39 18.50 -9.28
CA ILE A 188 20.04 18.65 -7.88
C ILE A 188 19.15 19.89 -7.64
N ARG A 189 19.35 20.97 -8.43
CA ARG A 189 18.57 22.19 -8.26
C ARG A 189 17.12 22.01 -8.71
N GLU A 190 16.94 21.43 -9.88
CA GLU A 190 15.62 21.13 -10.40
C GLU A 190 14.90 20.11 -9.53
N SER A 191 15.62 19.09 -9.06
CA SER A 191 15.05 18.08 -8.17
C SER A 191 14.54 18.70 -6.88
N GLU A 192 15.31 19.57 -6.23
CA GLU A 192 14.85 20.26 -5.02
C GLU A 192 13.64 21.15 -5.29
N LEU A 193 13.67 21.93 -6.37
CA LEU A 193 12.54 22.79 -6.75
C LEU A 193 11.26 21.98 -6.88
N GLU A 194 11.32 20.89 -7.61
CA GLU A 194 10.16 20.04 -7.89
C GLU A 194 9.67 19.30 -6.62
N TYR A 195 10.55 18.82 -5.73
CA TYR A 195 10.11 18.26 -4.43
C TYR A 195 9.43 19.31 -3.54
N ARG A 196 9.90 20.56 -3.52
CA ARG A 196 9.24 21.63 -2.78
C ARG A 196 7.85 21.94 -3.36
N GLN A 197 7.73 21.98 -4.68
CA GLN A 197 6.45 22.19 -5.35
C GLN A 197 5.48 21.02 -5.11
N ALA A 198 5.95 19.78 -5.07
CA ALA A 198 5.14 18.63 -4.69
C ALA A 198 4.57 18.78 -3.27
N MET A 199 5.40 19.19 -2.32
CA MET A 199 4.98 19.45 -0.94
C MET A 199 4.01 20.65 -0.85
N GLU A 200 4.24 21.74 -1.60
CA GLU A 200 3.34 22.89 -1.65
C GLU A 200 1.97 22.55 -2.26
N ALA A 201 1.95 21.68 -3.27
CA ALA A 201 0.70 21.21 -3.90
C ALA A 201 -0.12 20.28 -3.00
N ALA A 202 0.52 19.63 -2.01
CA ALA A 202 -0.15 18.74 -1.05
C ALA A 202 0.43 18.92 0.38
N PRO A 203 0.16 20.07 1.04
CA PRO A 203 0.85 20.48 2.28
C PRO A 203 0.50 19.63 3.51
N HIS A 204 -0.56 18.83 3.42
CA HIS A 204 -0.97 17.90 4.48
C HIS A 204 -0.62 16.43 4.16
N ASP A 205 -0.09 16.16 2.98
CA ASP A 205 0.41 14.82 2.64
C ASP A 205 1.81 14.62 3.22
N VAL A 206 1.90 13.88 4.31
CA VAL A 206 3.18 13.57 4.95
C VAL A 206 4.13 12.81 4.02
N GLY A 207 3.63 12.12 3.01
CA GLY A 207 4.43 11.46 1.97
C GLY A 207 5.29 12.46 1.21
N ARG A 208 4.71 13.57 0.75
CA ARG A 208 5.44 14.62 0.01
C ARG A 208 6.46 15.33 0.89
N ILE A 209 6.16 15.51 2.18
CA ILE A 209 7.10 16.06 3.16
C ILE A 209 8.28 15.10 3.39
N ILE A 210 8.01 13.81 3.54
CA ILE A 210 9.03 12.76 3.70
C ILE A 210 9.92 12.67 2.45
N ASP A 211 9.36 12.79 1.24
CA ASP A 211 10.13 12.76 0.01
C ASP A 211 11.18 13.87 -0.04
N LEU A 212 10.78 15.11 0.29
CA LEU A 212 11.71 16.24 0.38
C LEU A 212 12.73 16.06 1.52
N ALA A 213 12.30 15.55 2.69
CA ALA A 213 13.19 15.26 3.80
C ALA A 213 14.29 14.27 3.41
N ASN A 214 13.89 13.16 2.79
CA ASN A 214 14.81 12.12 2.30
C ASN A 214 15.76 12.67 1.21
N PHE A 215 15.25 13.52 0.30
CA PHE A 215 16.09 14.18 -0.71
C PHE A 215 17.16 15.05 -0.05
N LEU A 216 16.77 15.93 0.88
CA LEU A 216 17.72 16.82 1.59
C LEU A 216 18.74 16.02 2.41
N SER A 217 18.32 14.93 3.03
CA SER A 217 19.20 14.02 3.75
C SER A 217 20.26 13.40 2.83
N ARG A 218 19.88 12.96 1.62
CA ARG A 218 20.85 12.49 0.59
C ARG A 218 21.81 13.57 0.12
N GLN A 219 21.42 14.86 0.22
CA GLN A 219 22.28 16.01 -0.05
C GLN A 219 23.10 16.45 1.17
N HIS A 220 23.10 15.67 2.27
CA HIS A 220 23.76 15.99 3.54
C HIS A 220 23.24 17.25 4.25
N ARG A 221 22.06 17.75 3.87
CA ARG A 221 21.36 18.88 4.49
C ARG A 221 20.48 18.40 5.65
N TYR A 222 21.14 17.78 6.60
CA TYR A 222 20.47 17.02 7.67
C TYR A 222 19.57 17.88 8.57
N GLN A 223 19.98 19.11 8.87
CA GLN A 223 19.16 19.99 9.71
C GLN A 223 17.81 20.31 9.07
N GLU A 224 17.79 20.56 7.77
CA GLU A 224 16.56 20.83 7.04
C GLU A 224 15.69 19.56 6.91
N SER A 225 16.31 18.43 6.67
CA SER A 225 15.63 17.12 6.68
C SER A 225 14.96 16.85 8.04
N ASP A 226 15.69 17.06 9.14
CA ASP A 226 15.18 16.87 10.50
C ASP A 226 13.96 17.76 10.77
N GLN A 227 13.98 19.04 10.33
CA GLN A 227 12.85 19.96 10.45
C GLN A 227 11.61 19.47 9.69
N LEU A 228 11.80 18.86 8.52
CA LEU A 228 10.69 18.29 7.73
C LEU A 228 10.11 17.03 8.37
N PHE A 229 10.92 16.14 8.91
CA PHE A 229 10.43 15.02 9.70
C PHE A 229 9.65 15.49 10.95
N ASP A 230 10.11 16.55 11.61
CA ASP A 230 9.38 17.16 12.72
C ASP A 230 8.07 17.81 12.26
N LEU A 231 8.02 18.38 11.06
CA LEU A 231 6.79 18.89 10.46
C LEU A 231 5.82 17.74 10.17
N ALA A 232 6.27 16.67 9.52
CA ALA A 232 5.45 15.50 9.24
C ALA A 232 4.85 14.90 10.52
N ARG A 233 5.65 14.80 11.59
CA ARG A 233 5.19 14.34 12.91
C ARG A 233 4.16 15.27 13.56
N ARG A 234 4.24 16.58 13.33
CA ARG A 234 3.20 17.51 13.82
C ARG A 234 1.90 17.41 13.05
N ILE A 235 1.96 17.14 11.75
CA ILE A 235 0.76 16.97 10.90
C ILE A 235 0.05 15.67 11.24
N GLU A 236 0.81 14.57 11.35
CA GLU A 236 0.28 13.25 11.72
C GLU A 236 1.00 12.68 12.94
N PRO A 237 0.61 13.07 14.16
CA PRO A 237 1.20 12.54 15.38
C PRO A 237 0.96 11.03 15.50
N GLY A 238 2.04 10.27 15.64
CA GLY A 238 1.97 8.81 15.77
C GLY A 238 1.83 8.05 14.45
N SER A 239 1.92 8.72 13.31
CA SER A 239 1.90 8.08 11.99
C SER A 239 3.01 7.03 11.87
N ALA A 240 2.63 5.78 11.63
CA ALA A 240 3.55 4.68 11.43
C ALA A 240 4.49 4.96 10.24
N LYS A 241 3.97 5.54 9.16
CA LYS A 241 4.73 5.95 7.98
C LYS A 241 5.84 6.94 8.32
N VAL A 242 5.54 7.98 9.11
CA VAL A 242 6.53 8.99 9.54
C VAL A 242 7.60 8.38 10.43
N ILE A 243 7.19 7.56 11.42
CA ILE A 243 8.11 6.86 12.33
C ILE A 243 9.08 5.97 11.55
N PHE A 244 8.56 5.18 10.61
CA PHE A 244 9.38 4.29 9.79
C PHE A 244 10.33 5.06 8.89
N ALA A 245 9.85 6.09 8.20
CA ALA A 245 10.66 6.89 7.28
C ALA A 245 11.82 7.58 7.99
N ARG A 246 11.59 8.14 9.19
CA ARG A 246 12.65 8.73 10.02
C ARG A 246 13.69 7.69 10.42
N ALA A 247 13.26 6.53 10.93
CA ALA A 247 14.18 5.46 11.29
C ALA A 247 15.01 4.96 10.09
N ALA A 248 14.38 4.85 8.92
CA ALA A 248 15.04 4.42 7.70
C ALA A 248 16.11 5.43 7.24
N ASP A 249 15.82 6.74 7.31
CA ASP A 249 16.77 7.81 7.00
C ASP A 249 17.98 7.80 7.95
N ASP A 250 17.73 7.74 9.25
CA ASP A 250 18.79 7.68 10.26
C ASP A 250 19.72 6.46 10.07
N ILE A 251 19.15 5.30 9.72
CA ILE A 251 19.93 4.10 9.41
C ILE A 251 20.73 4.25 8.12
N GLN A 252 20.13 4.81 7.07
CA GLN A 252 20.77 4.99 5.77
C GLN A 252 21.93 5.97 5.87
N THR A 253 21.77 7.05 6.62
CA THR A 253 22.78 8.09 6.83
C THR A 253 23.78 7.77 7.95
N LYS A 254 23.55 6.67 8.66
CA LYS A 254 24.31 6.25 9.85
C LYS A 254 24.33 7.30 10.97
N ARG A 255 23.22 8.04 11.09
CA ARG A 255 23.00 9.04 12.14
C ARG A 255 22.03 8.47 13.18
N ASN A 256 22.07 9.01 14.39
CA ASN A 256 21.07 8.74 15.45
C ASN A 256 20.64 7.25 15.57
N LEU A 257 21.58 6.31 15.40
CA LEU A 257 21.25 4.87 15.31
C LEU A 257 20.53 4.32 16.56
N SER A 258 20.75 4.92 17.73
CA SER A 258 20.04 4.60 18.97
C SER A 258 18.57 5.04 18.88
N GLU A 259 18.31 6.23 18.35
CA GLU A 259 16.95 6.74 18.11
C GLU A 259 16.24 5.91 17.04
N ALA A 260 16.92 5.62 15.94
CA ALA A 260 16.39 4.75 14.89
C ALA A 260 15.92 3.38 15.44
N ARG A 261 16.69 2.78 16.36
CA ARG A 261 16.27 1.53 17.04
C ARG A 261 15.00 1.73 17.85
N THR A 262 14.91 2.83 18.60
CA THR A 262 13.71 3.17 19.40
C THR A 262 12.50 3.39 18.49
N LEU A 263 12.67 4.11 17.37
CA LEU A 263 11.60 4.35 16.40
C LEU A 263 11.11 3.04 15.75
N LEU A 264 12.01 2.11 15.40
CA LEU A 264 11.60 0.80 14.88
C LEU A 264 10.85 -0.03 15.93
N GLN A 265 11.21 0.06 17.21
CA GLN A 265 10.47 -0.59 18.30
C GLN A 265 9.10 0.06 18.49
N GLN A 266 9.02 1.38 18.45
CA GLN A 266 7.77 2.13 18.50
C GLN A 266 6.87 1.75 17.31
N TYR A 267 7.45 1.71 16.10
CA TYR A 267 6.75 1.24 14.90
C TYR A 267 6.12 -0.14 15.15
N ALA A 268 6.91 -1.11 15.58
CA ALA A 268 6.43 -2.48 15.80
C ALA A 268 5.30 -2.60 16.84
N ALA A 269 5.22 -1.66 17.79
CA ALA A 269 4.20 -1.61 18.83
C ALA A 269 2.98 -0.74 18.47
N SER A 270 3.03 0.03 17.39
CA SER A 270 1.95 0.94 16.96
C SER A 270 0.88 0.20 16.15
N PRO A 271 -0.36 0.67 16.12
CA PRO A 271 -1.34 0.24 15.15
C PRO A 271 -0.85 0.53 13.72
N HIS A 272 -1.07 -0.39 12.81
CA HIS A 272 -0.69 -0.29 11.41
C HIS A 272 -1.89 -0.49 10.51
N THR A 273 -1.78 0.00 9.29
CA THR A 273 -2.69 -0.25 8.18
C THR A 273 -1.94 -0.99 7.05
N PRO A 274 -2.62 -1.53 6.06
CA PRO A 274 -1.97 -2.10 4.89
C PRO A 274 -1.16 -1.09 4.05
N ASP A 275 -1.37 0.21 4.24
CA ASP A 275 -0.64 1.28 3.55
C ASP A 275 0.72 1.60 4.24
N ASP A 276 0.94 1.05 5.43
CA ASP A 276 2.20 1.22 6.15
C ASP A 276 3.23 0.18 5.69
N PRO A 277 4.54 0.48 5.79
CA PRO A 277 5.59 -0.46 5.45
C PRO A 277 5.43 -1.81 6.18
N PRO A 278 5.58 -2.94 5.48
CA PRO A 278 5.36 -4.25 6.10
C PRO A 278 6.41 -4.57 7.17
N GLN A 279 6.03 -5.40 8.15
CA GLN A 279 6.92 -5.81 9.24
C GLN A 279 8.23 -6.47 8.76
N SER A 280 8.22 -7.08 7.59
CA SER A 280 9.43 -7.62 6.96
C SER A 280 10.48 -6.54 6.65
N GLU A 281 10.05 -5.33 6.29
CA GLU A 281 10.94 -4.20 6.07
C GLU A 281 11.53 -3.67 7.38
N VAL A 282 10.73 -3.65 8.44
CA VAL A 282 11.20 -3.33 9.80
C VAL A 282 12.29 -4.29 10.24
N ALA A 283 12.06 -5.60 10.06
CA ALA A 283 13.05 -6.63 10.40
C ALA A 283 14.35 -6.46 9.57
N ARG A 284 14.23 -6.13 8.29
CA ARG A 284 15.37 -5.85 7.41
C ARG A 284 16.18 -4.64 7.88
N LEU A 285 15.51 -3.54 8.26
CA LEU A 285 16.18 -2.34 8.79
C LEU A 285 16.82 -2.61 10.14
N ALA A 286 16.12 -3.29 11.05
CA ALA A 286 16.67 -3.67 12.36
C ALA A 286 17.93 -4.55 12.24
N GLY A 287 18.00 -5.39 11.20
CA GLY A 287 19.19 -6.18 10.87
C GLY A 287 20.42 -5.34 10.56
N LYS A 288 20.26 -4.14 10.02
CA LYS A 288 21.37 -3.19 9.71
C LYS A 288 21.90 -2.46 10.96
N LEU A 289 21.19 -2.54 12.09
CA LEU A 289 21.59 -1.92 13.37
C LEU A 289 22.41 -2.88 14.26
N ARG A 290 22.66 -4.10 13.82
CA ARG A 290 23.52 -5.09 14.49
C ARG A 290 24.95 -4.92 14.00
#